data_d795f8d7f17733080d9ceb3f631ab52c
#
_entry.id   d795f8d7f17733080d9ceb3f631ab52c
#
_cell.length_a   1.000
_cell.length_b   1.000
_cell.length_c   1.000
_cell.angle_alpha   90.00
_cell.angle_beta   90.00
_cell.angle_gamma   90.00
#
_symmetry.space_group_name_H-M   'P 1'
#
loop_
_entity.id
_entity.type
_entity.pdbx_description
1 polymer ?
#
loop_
_entity_poly.entity_id
_entity_poly.type
_entity_poly.pdbx_seq_one_letter_code
_entity_poly.pdbx_strand_id
1 'polypeptide(L)'
;MILVDTSVWIDHLRKSEVKLQELLQNDEVVTHPLVRLELTLGSIAHREKILSDLSLLPQVSVAETDELFRLLELRKLYRRGIGITDLHLIASALFDTSLSIWTRDRRLGEIAEEFRLRAAFP
;
A
#
# COMPACT_ATOMS: atom_id res chain seq x y z
N MET A 1 -1.75 -12.06 -2.40
CA MET A 1 -1.46 -11.23 -1.22
C MET A 1 -1.93 -9.81 -1.45
N ILE A 2 -2.35 -9.15 -0.42
CA ILE A 2 -2.92 -7.79 -0.52
C ILE A 2 -1.95 -6.79 0.11
N LEU A 3 -1.49 -5.87 -0.72
CA LEU A 3 -0.71 -4.71 -0.27
C LEU A 3 -1.68 -3.58 0.07
N VAL A 4 -1.80 -3.29 1.36
CA VAL A 4 -2.80 -2.35 1.88
C VAL A 4 -2.20 -0.96 1.97
N ASP A 5 -2.83 -0.01 1.26
CA ASP A 5 -2.43 1.40 1.27
C ASP A 5 -2.76 2.07 2.61
N THR A 6 -2.02 3.13 2.91
CA THR A 6 -2.21 3.96 4.11
C THR A 6 -3.66 4.41 4.28
N SER A 7 -4.36 4.76 3.20
CA SER A 7 -5.75 5.20 3.25
C SER A 7 -6.68 4.19 3.92
N VAL A 8 -6.49 2.91 3.62
CA VAL A 8 -7.28 1.83 4.23
C VAL A 8 -6.89 1.62 5.68
N TRP A 9 -5.58 1.62 5.99
CA TRP A 9 -5.11 1.50 7.37
C TRP A 9 -5.65 2.61 8.26
N ILE A 10 -5.66 3.86 7.79
CA ILE A 10 -6.19 4.99 8.55
C ILE A 10 -7.66 4.76 8.90
N ASP A 11 -8.47 4.33 7.93
CA ASP A 11 -9.88 4.04 8.17
C ASP A 11 -10.05 2.90 9.18
N HIS A 12 -9.26 1.84 9.04
CA HIS A 12 -9.28 0.70 9.96
C HIS A 12 -8.92 1.09 11.40
N LEU A 13 -7.96 1.99 11.57
CA LEU A 13 -7.53 2.44 12.90
C LEU A 13 -8.56 3.36 13.56
N ARG A 14 -9.42 4.00 12.77
CA ARG A 14 -10.55 4.79 13.30
C ARG A 14 -11.73 3.92 13.65
N LYS A 15 -12.07 3.00 12.76
CA LYS A 15 -13.17 2.05 12.92
C LYS A 15 -12.80 0.77 12.19
N SER A 16 -12.68 -0.32 12.92
CA SER A 16 -12.25 -1.60 12.38
C SER A 16 -12.95 -1.98 11.08
N GLU A 17 -12.16 -2.35 10.09
CA GLU A 17 -12.61 -2.84 8.79
C GLU A 17 -12.70 -4.36 8.84
N VAL A 18 -13.88 -4.90 8.70
CA VAL A 18 -14.11 -6.35 8.79
C VAL A 18 -13.30 -7.11 7.76
N LYS A 19 -13.26 -6.59 6.51
CA LYS A 19 -12.51 -7.25 5.44
C LYS A 19 -11.00 -7.27 5.73
N LEU A 20 -10.46 -6.20 6.26
CA LEU A 20 -9.04 -6.16 6.63
C LEU A 20 -8.74 -7.13 7.76
N GLN A 21 -9.62 -7.23 8.75
CA GLN A 21 -9.47 -8.21 9.84
C GLN A 21 -9.43 -9.63 9.30
N GLU A 22 -10.32 -9.98 8.36
CA GLU A 22 -10.33 -11.29 7.73
C GLU A 22 -9.03 -11.59 7.00
N LEU A 23 -8.54 -10.62 6.21
CA LEU A 23 -7.28 -10.78 5.47
C LEU A 23 -6.10 -10.95 6.42
N LEU A 24 -6.06 -10.19 7.51
CA LEU A 24 -5.01 -10.32 8.53
C LEU A 24 -5.04 -11.70 9.20
N GLN A 25 -6.22 -12.19 9.54
CA GLN A 25 -6.39 -13.52 10.14
C GLN A 25 -5.96 -14.65 9.22
N ASN A 26 -6.08 -14.45 7.92
CA ASN A 26 -5.73 -15.44 6.90
C ASN A 26 -4.29 -15.26 6.36
N ASP A 27 -3.49 -14.40 6.97
CA ASP A 27 -2.11 -14.12 6.55
C ASP A 27 -2.01 -13.67 5.08
N GLU A 28 -2.97 -12.87 4.64
CA GLU A 28 -3.07 -12.40 3.26
C GLU A 28 -2.62 -10.94 3.07
N VAL A 29 -2.11 -10.31 4.13
CA VAL A 29 -1.71 -8.89 4.11
C VAL A 29 -0.20 -8.75 4.10
N VAL A 30 0.30 -7.91 3.20
CA VAL A 30 1.69 -7.48 3.18
C VAL A 30 1.74 -5.96 3.32
N THR A 31 2.88 -5.44 3.74
CA THR A 31 3.06 -4.01 3.94
C THR A 31 4.33 -3.51 3.28
N HIS A 32 4.38 -2.19 3.08
CA HIS A 32 5.54 -1.48 2.55
C HIS A 32 6.13 -0.58 3.63
N PRO A 33 7.45 -0.45 3.74
CA PRO A 33 8.06 0.43 4.74
C PRO A 33 7.54 1.87 4.72
N LEU A 34 7.23 2.42 3.54
CA LEU A 34 6.72 3.78 3.43
C LEU A 34 5.29 3.92 3.98
N VAL A 35 4.47 2.89 3.87
CA VAL A 35 3.15 2.88 4.52
C VAL A 35 3.32 2.92 6.03
N ARG A 36 4.23 2.14 6.57
CA ARG A 36 4.55 2.16 8.00
C ARG A 36 5.06 3.53 8.44
N LEU A 37 5.91 4.16 7.64
CA LEU A 37 6.42 5.51 7.92
C LEU A 37 5.29 6.55 7.92
N GLU A 38 4.39 6.50 6.96
CA GLU A 38 3.25 7.42 6.91
C GLU A 38 2.36 7.28 8.14
N LEU A 39 2.09 6.04 8.56
CA LEU A 39 1.30 5.80 9.78
C LEU A 39 2.04 6.28 11.02
N THR A 40 3.37 6.13 11.04
CA THR A 40 4.22 6.60 12.15
C THR A 40 4.20 8.12 12.28
N LEU A 41 4.08 8.85 11.17
CA LEU A 41 4.01 10.31 11.15
C LEU A 41 2.66 10.85 11.61
N GLY A 42 1.62 10.05 11.54
CA GLY A 42 0.28 10.46 11.91
C GLY A 42 -0.01 10.33 13.41
N SER A 43 -1.18 10.83 13.81
CA SER A 43 -1.71 10.67 15.16
C SER A 43 -2.62 9.46 15.19
N ILE A 44 -2.17 8.39 15.83
CA ILE A 44 -2.95 7.16 15.97
C ILE A 44 -3.04 6.76 17.45
N ALA A 45 -4.21 6.25 17.84
CA ALA A 45 -4.40 5.70 19.18
C ALA A 45 -3.59 4.40 19.31
N HIS A 46 -3.09 4.13 20.51
CA HIS A 46 -2.29 2.92 20.79
C HIS A 46 -1.11 2.74 19.83
N ARG A 47 -0.44 3.84 19.57
CA ARG A 47 0.62 3.95 18.57
C ARG A 47 1.67 2.86 18.65
N GLU A 48 2.23 2.62 19.83
CA GLU A 48 3.30 1.63 20.02
C GLU A 48 2.85 0.22 19.65
N LYS A 49 1.66 -0.18 20.09
CA LYS A 49 1.12 -1.51 19.78
C LYS A 49 0.88 -1.67 18.29
N ILE A 50 0.27 -0.68 17.64
CA ILE A 50 -0.04 -0.74 16.21
C ILE A 50 1.22 -0.80 15.37
N LEU A 51 2.21 0.03 15.67
CA LEU A 51 3.48 0.02 14.93
C LEU A 51 4.24 -1.30 15.14
N SER A 52 4.18 -1.86 16.34
CA SER A 52 4.75 -3.18 16.62
C SER A 52 4.05 -4.27 15.79
N ASP A 53 2.71 -4.27 15.79
CA ASP A 53 1.93 -5.24 15.02
C ASP A 53 2.22 -5.15 13.53
N LEU A 54 2.30 -3.92 12.99
CA LEU A 54 2.63 -3.70 11.58
C LEU A 54 4.03 -4.20 11.22
N SER A 55 4.98 -4.10 12.15
CA SER A 55 6.34 -4.56 11.93
C SER A 55 6.45 -6.08 11.78
N LEU A 56 5.44 -6.81 12.25
CA LEU A 56 5.38 -8.28 12.16
C LEU A 56 4.80 -8.77 10.83
N LEU A 57 4.18 -7.89 10.05
CA LEU A 57 3.63 -8.27 8.75
C LEU A 57 4.75 -8.49 7.72
N PRO A 58 4.55 -9.43 6.77
CA PRO A 58 5.50 -9.61 5.68
C PRO A 58 5.67 -8.31 4.90
N GLN A 59 6.90 -8.01 4.51
CA GLN A 59 7.28 -6.82 3.76
C GLN A 59 7.38 -7.16 2.27
N VAL A 60 6.93 -6.24 1.42
CA VAL A 60 7.13 -6.34 -0.03
C VAL A 60 8.56 -5.97 -0.41
N SER A 61 8.98 -6.36 -1.61
CA SER A 61 10.24 -5.89 -2.18
C SER A 61 10.15 -4.40 -2.47
N VAL A 62 11.18 -3.66 -2.07
CA VAL A 62 11.25 -2.21 -2.23
C VAL A 62 12.05 -1.89 -3.49
N ALA A 63 11.49 -1.05 -4.36
CA ALA A 63 12.18 -0.63 -5.59
C ALA A 63 13.35 0.29 -5.27
N GLU A 64 14.42 0.16 -6.06
CA GLU A 64 15.52 1.10 -6.04
C GLU A 64 15.11 2.43 -6.70
N THR A 65 15.77 3.51 -6.33
CA THR A 65 15.45 4.83 -6.87
C THR A 65 15.54 4.86 -8.39
N ASP A 66 16.54 4.23 -8.98
CA ASP A 66 16.69 4.18 -10.44
C ASP A 66 15.54 3.43 -11.10
N GLU A 67 15.03 2.40 -10.46
CA GLU A 67 13.87 1.65 -10.95
C GLU A 67 12.60 2.53 -10.95
N LEU A 68 12.44 3.36 -9.94
CA LEU A 68 11.33 4.31 -9.87
C LEU A 68 11.40 5.36 -10.97
N PHE A 69 12.59 5.91 -11.24
CA PHE A 69 12.77 6.84 -12.35
C PHE A 69 12.41 6.19 -13.69
N ARG A 70 12.86 4.96 -13.92
CA ARG A 70 12.51 4.24 -15.16
C ARG A 70 11.01 3.98 -15.28
N LEU A 71 10.38 3.59 -14.17
CA LEU A 71 8.93 3.36 -14.14
C LEU A 71 8.15 4.63 -14.49
N LEU A 72 8.54 5.75 -13.88
CA LEU A 72 7.91 7.05 -14.14
C LEU A 72 7.93 7.40 -15.63
N GLU A 73 9.08 7.25 -16.27
CA GLU A 73 9.24 7.61 -17.69
C GLU A 73 8.55 6.59 -18.59
N LEU A 74 8.75 5.31 -18.34
CA LEU A 74 8.22 4.24 -19.19
C LEU A 74 6.69 4.23 -19.21
N ARG A 75 6.07 4.44 -18.06
CA ARG A 75 4.61 4.39 -17.92
C ARG A 75 3.97 5.76 -17.85
N LYS A 76 4.74 6.82 -17.97
CA LYS A 76 4.26 8.21 -17.97
C LYS A 76 3.43 8.51 -16.73
N LEU A 77 3.95 8.14 -15.55
CA LEU A 77 3.24 8.32 -14.28
C LEU A 77 3.41 9.72 -13.70
N TYR A 78 4.22 10.56 -14.31
CA TYR A 78 4.35 11.96 -13.92
C TYR A 78 3.04 12.73 -14.21
N ARG A 79 2.76 13.74 -13.41
CA ARG A 79 1.53 14.59 -13.53
C ARG A 79 0.23 13.82 -13.33
N ARG A 80 0.29 12.64 -12.73
CA ARG A 80 -0.90 11.84 -12.43
C ARG A 80 -1.46 12.13 -11.02
N GLY A 81 -0.78 12.98 -10.25
CA GLY A 81 -1.22 13.38 -8.92
C GLY A 81 -0.94 12.36 -7.82
N ILE A 82 -0.04 11.43 -8.06
CA ILE A 82 0.42 10.48 -7.05
C ILE A 82 1.72 10.96 -6.40
N GLY A 83 1.96 10.50 -5.17
CA GLY A 83 3.18 10.79 -4.43
C GLY A 83 4.17 9.63 -4.44
N ILE A 84 5.25 9.81 -3.69
CA ILE A 84 6.35 8.84 -3.61
C ILE A 84 5.88 7.49 -3.10
N THR A 85 5.06 7.47 -2.05
CA THR A 85 4.56 6.20 -1.49
C THR A 85 3.74 5.45 -2.53
N ASP A 86 2.83 6.14 -3.20
CA ASP A 86 1.99 5.53 -4.24
C ASP A 86 2.85 4.90 -5.34
N LEU A 87 3.88 5.61 -5.78
CA LEU A 87 4.80 5.11 -6.80
C LEU A 87 5.53 3.84 -6.33
N HIS A 88 5.95 3.81 -5.08
CA HIS A 88 6.57 2.63 -4.48
C HIS A 88 5.62 1.44 -4.42
N LEU A 89 4.35 1.67 -4.08
CA LEU A 89 3.35 0.59 -4.02
C LEU A 89 3.13 -0.02 -5.41
N ILE A 90 3.02 0.83 -6.42
CA ILE A 90 2.88 0.39 -7.81
C ILE A 90 4.10 -0.44 -8.23
N ALA A 91 5.30 0.04 -7.95
CA ALA A 91 6.53 -0.66 -8.30
C ALA A 91 6.62 -2.03 -7.63
N SER A 92 6.34 -2.11 -6.34
CA SER A 92 6.36 -3.39 -5.60
C SER A 92 5.36 -4.39 -6.18
N ALA A 93 4.15 -3.94 -6.52
CA ALA A 93 3.14 -4.81 -7.11
C ALA A 93 3.48 -5.24 -8.54
N LEU A 94 4.21 -4.41 -9.29
CA LEU A 94 4.69 -4.81 -10.61
C LEU A 94 5.81 -5.85 -10.55
N PHE A 95 6.62 -5.85 -9.49
CA PHE A 95 7.68 -6.84 -9.31
C PHE A 95 7.14 -8.20 -8.88
N ASP A 96 5.98 -8.24 -8.23
CA ASP A 96 5.40 -9.47 -7.70
C ASP A 96 3.95 -9.59 -8.16
N THR A 97 3.73 -10.42 -9.15
CA THR A 97 2.41 -10.61 -9.77
C THR A 97 1.37 -11.24 -8.84
N SER A 98 1.80 -11.76 -7.69
CA SER A 98 0.87 -12.28 -6.67
C SER A 98 0.21 -11.18 -5.84
N LEU A 99 0.68 -9.92 -5.97
CA LEU A 99 0.19 -8.80 -5.18
C LEU A 99 -0.95 -8.07 -5.88
N SER A 100 -1.93 -7.64 -5.07
CA SER A 100 -2.92 -6.64 -5.48
C SER A 100 -2.88 -5.49 -4.47
N ILE A 101 -3.18 -4.29 -4.92
CA ILE A 101 -3.18 -3.07 -4.09
C ILE A 101 -4.60 -2.76 -3.66
N TRP A 102 -4.80 -2.63 -2.35
CA TRP A 102 -6.06 -2.13 -1.80
C TRP A 102 -5.88 -0.69 -1.35
N THR A 103 -6.58 0.21 -2.03
CA THR A 103 -6.53 1.64 -1.74
C THR A 103 -7.91 2.28 -1.84
N ARG A 104 -8.11 3.36 -1.12
CA ARG A 104 -9.28 4.23 -1.21
C ARG A 104 -8.93 5.60 -1.79
N ASP A 105 -7.66 5.80 -2.12
CA ASP A 105 -7.21 6.97 -2.85
C ASP A 105 -7.59 6.83 -4.32
N ARG A 106 -8.32 7.82 -4.85
CA ARG A 106 -8.85 7.75 -6.22
C ARG A 106 -7.75 7.66 -7.27
N ARG A 107 -6.71 8.46 -7.12
CA ARG A 107 -5.64 8.55 -8.14
C ARG A 107 -4.79 7.29 -8.17
N LEU A 108 -4.40 6.79 -7.01
CA LEU A 108 -3.70 5.51 -6.92
C LEU A 108 -4.58 4.38 -7.43
N GLY A 109 -5.87 4.38 -7.05
CA GLY A 109 -6.82 3.36 -7.49
C GLY A 109 -6.97 3.30 -9.00
N GLU A 110 -7.05 4.45 -9.68
CA GLU A 110 -7.13 4.52 -11.14
C GLU A 110 -5.90 3.90 -11.81
N ILE A 111 -4.71 4.21 -11.32
CA ILE A 111 -3.46 3.67 -11.87
C ILE A 111 -3.36 2.17 -11.59
N ALA A 112 -3.69 1.74 -10.38
CA ALA A 112 -3.68 0.31 -10.04
C ALA A 112 -4.63 -0.47 -10.95
N GLU A 113 -5.79 0.10 -11.26
CA GLU A 113 -6.75 -0.51 -12.16
C GLU A 113 -6.23 -0.61 -13.60
N GLU A 114 -5.59 0.46 -14.11
CA GLU A 114 -4.96 0.46 -15.43
C GLU A 114 -3.92 -0.67 -15.56
N PHE A 115 -3.17 -0.93 -14.51
CA PHE A 115 -2.13 -1.96 -14.50
C PHE A 115 -2.63 -3.33 -14.04
N ARG A 116 -3.94 -3.46 -13.78
CA ARG A 116 -4.57 -4.69 -13.27
C ARG A 116 -3.99 -5.15 -11.93
N LEU A 117 -3.68 -4.18 -11.08
CA LEU A 117 -3.10 -4.41 -9.76
C LEU A 117 -4.12 -4.15 -8.63
N ARG A 118 -5.30 -3.62 -8.95
CA ARG A 118 -6.24 -3.20 -7.92
C ARG A 118 -6.99 -4.39 -7.31
N ALA A 119 -6.96 -4.47 -5.97
CA ALA A 119 -7.80 -5.41 -5.24
C ALA A 119 -9.27 -5.01 -5.36
N ALA A 120 -10.16 -6.00 -5.47
CA ALA A 120 -11.60 -5.78 -5.70
C ALA A 120 -12.37 -5.54 -4.39
N PHE A 121 -11.85 -4.68 -3.52
CA PHE A 121 -12.51 -4.29 -2.25
C PHE A 121 -12.86 -2.81 -2.27
N PRO A 122 -13.97 -2.41 -1.62
CA PRO A 122 -14.32 -1.00 -1.52
C PRO A 122 -13.30 -0.17 -0.76
#